data_6f32f82289f1968f52d8beb8d2baee16
#
_entry.id   6f32f82289f1968f52d8beb8d2baee16
#
_cell.length_a   1.000
_cell.length_b   1.000
_cell.length_c   1.000
_cell.angle_alpha   90.00
_cell.angle_beta   90.00
_cell.angle_gamma   90.00
#
_symmetry.space_group_name_H-M   'P 1'
#
loop_
_entity.id
_entity.type
_entity.pdbx_description
1 polymer ?
#
loop_
_entity_poly.entity_id
_entity_poly.type
_entity_poly.pdbx_seq_one_letter_code
_entity_poly.pdbx_strand_id
1 'polypeptide(L)'
;MKIGIVGCGKISDIYLKNCHERFPGMEVVALADLLVETAEAKAKEYRIGRVLPVDELIADPEVEAVLNLTIPAAHAEICEKTILAGKHSYTEKPLAIDFEDGRRLLELAKEKGVRLGAAPDTFLGGGLQTVRKLLDDGWVGEPVAATAFMTGRGPEGWHPNPAFFYQRGAGPLFDMGPYYITTLVTLLGPVKRLSAATRITFSERTATSKERYGDKIPVEVPTYVAGTLEFHSGAIGTLVMSFDVWKSRLPRIDLFGTLGSIGLPDPNTFWGPVQLFRPGAEDWAEVPLSHGYSENSRGVGLLDLSRAVETGRPHRAAGEVSLHVLEVMHGLLESGETGAYYEMTTSCERPAALPVGLNDGEMD
;
A
#
# COMPACT_ATOMS: atom_id res chain seq x y z
N MET A 1 6.05 20.61 6.70
CA MET A 1 7.16 19.68 6.40
C MET A 1 7.67 19.94 5.00
N LYS A 2 8.98 20.14 4.83
CA LYS A 2 9.65 20.33 3.55
C LYS A 2 10.10 18.97 2.98
N ILE A 3 9.69 18.68 1.74
CA ILE A 3 9.78 17.35 1.16
C ILE A 3 10.67 17.38 -0.08
N GLY A 4 11.63 16.47 -0.14
CA GLY A 4 12.30 16.08 -1.37
C GLY A 4 11.64 14.86 -1.99
N ILE A 5 11.43 14.84 -3.30
CA ILE A 5 10.87 13.68 -4.02
C ILE A 5 11.98 13.05 -4.86
N VAL A 6 12.17 11.74 -4.70
CA VAL A 6 13.05 10.91 -5.52
C VAL A 6 12.20 9.94 -6.35
N GLY A 7 12.30 10.06 -7.67
CA GLY A 7 11.46 9.34 -8.62
C GLY A 7 10.31 10.20 -9.14
N CYS A 8 10.42 10.61 -10.40
CA CYS A 8 9.48 11.52 -11.07
C CYS A 8 8.68 10.82 -12.18
N GLY A 9 8.45 9.50 -12.02
CA GLY A 9 7.66 8.69 -12.92
C GLY A 9 6.15 8.99 -12.83
N LYS A 10 5.34 8.17 -13.50
CA LYS A 10 3.88 8.37 -13.61
C LYS A 10 3.16 8.55 -12.27
N ILE A 11 3.57 7.83 -11.23
CA ILE A 11 2.90 7.92 -9.92
C ILE A 11 3.16 9.26 -9.23
N SER A 12 4.26 9.95 -9.54
CA SER A 12 4.59 11.24 -8.93
C SER A 12 3.55 12.33 -9.20
N ASP A 13 2.80 12.24 -10.31
CA ASP A 13 1.80 13.23 -10.67
C ASP A 13 0.75 13.41 -9.57
N ILE A 14 0.21 12.31 -9.05
CA ILE A 14 -0.84 12.41 -8.03
C ILE A 14 -0.28 12.90 -6.69
N TYR A 15 0.94 12.52 -6.32
CA TYR A 15 1.59 13.00 -5.10
C TYR A 15 1.91 14.49 -5.19
N LEU A 16 2.51 14.94 -6.30
CA LEU A 16 2.82 16.33 -6.56
C LEU A 16 1.55 17.20 -6.56
N LYS A 17 0.51 16.73 -7.27
CA LYS A 17 -0.78 17.41 -7.28
C LYS A 17 -1.36 17.57 -5.88
N ASN A 18 -1.43 16.49 -5.11
CA ASN A 18 -2.01 16.51 -3.77
C ASN A 18 -1.20 17.37 -2.79
N CYS A 19 0.13 17.29 -2.82
CA CYS A 19 0.98 18.18 -2.01
C CYS A 19 0.78 19.66 -2.37
N HIS A 20 0.60 19.97 -3.66
CA HIS A 20 0.45 21.34 -4.11
C HIS A 20 -0.96 21.92 -3.85
N GLU A 21 -2.00 21.13 -4.05
CA GLU A 21 -3.39 21.60 -4.07
C GLU A 21 -4.18 21.25 -2.80
N ARG A 22 -3.85 20.15 -2.11
CA ARG A 22 -4.74 19.56 -1.11
C ARG A 22 -4.14 19.41 0.28
N PHE A 23 -2.82 19.32 0.40
CA PHE A 23 -2.16 19.02 1.69
C PHE A 23 -1.41 20.24 2.23
N PRO A 24 -2.10 21.13 2.96
CA PRO A 24 -1.48 22.34 3.49
C PRO A 24 -0.34 21.98 4.46
N GLY A 25 0.76 22.74 4.38
CA GLY A 25 1.94 22.51 5.19
C GLY A 25 2.90 21.45 4.63
N MET A 26 2.57 20.83 3.49
CA MET A 26 3.49 19.95 2.75
C MET A 26 4.10 20.70 1.57
N GLU A 27 5.36 21.09 1.69
CA GLU A 27 6.08 21.86 0.67
C GLU A 27 7.11 20.98 -0.05
N VAL A 28 6.90 20.75 -1.36
CA VAL A 28 7.90 20.06 -2.18
C VAL A 28 8.98 21.04 -2.59
N VAL A 29 10.18 20.91 -2.01
CA VAL A 29 11.28 21.86 -2.18
C VAL A 29 12.29 21.43 -3.24
N ALA A 30 12.39 20.15 -3.56
CA ALA A 30 13.30 19.63 -4.57
C ALA A 30 12.80 18.31 -5.18
N LEU A 31 13.19 18.07 -6.43
CA LEU A 31 12.95 16.81 -7.15
C LEU A 31 14.30 16.19 -7.56
N ALA A 32 14.33 14.86 -7.60
CA ALA A 32 15.42 14.08 -8.17
C ALA A 32 14.87 12.87 -8.95
N ASP A 33 15.53 12.54 -10.03
CA ASP A 33 15.28 11.32 -10.81
C ASP A 33 16.59 10.85 -11.43
N LEU A 34 16.69 9.56 -11.71
CA LEU A 34 17.83 9.02 -12.45
C LEU A 34 17.92 9.63 -13.86
N LEU A 35 16.77 9.93 -14.46
CA LEU A 35 16.63 10.66 -15.71
C LEU A 35 16.30 12.13 -15.39
N VAL A 36 17.34 12.97 -15.38
CA VAL A 36 17.24 14.39 -14.97
C VAL A 36 16.12 15.12 -15.72
N GLU A 37 15.96 14.84 -17.02
CA GLU A 37 14.95 15.47 -17.87
C GLU A 37 13.51 15.18 -17.37
N THR A 38 13.29 14.01 -16.75
CA THR A 38 12.00 13.65 -16.16
C THR A 38 11.71 14.53 -14.95
N ALA A 39 12.71 14.73 -14.08
CA ALA A 39 12.58 15.62 -12.92
C ALA A 39 12.40 17.10 -13.35
N GLU A 40 13.15 17.57 -14.36
CA GLU A 40 13.02 18.93 -14.89
C GLU A 40 11.61 19.19 -15.49
N ALA A 41 11.06 18.22 -16.22
CA ALA A 41 9.72 18.31 -16.76
C ALA A 41 8.67 18.49 -15.64
N LYS A 42 8.77 17.68 -14.57
CA LYS A 42 7.89 17.77 -13.41
C LYS A 42 8.11 19.06 -12.60
N ALA A 43 9.36 19.47 -12.40
CA ALA A 43 9.69 20.73 -11.74
C ALA A 43 9.06 21.92 -12.44
N LYS A 44 9.10 21.95 -13.77
CA LYS A 44 8.45 23.00 -14.58
C LYS A 44 6.92 22.94 -14.47
N GLU A 45 6.33 21.74 -14.55
CA GLU A 45 4.88 21.53 -14.49
C GLU A 45 4.30 22.01 -13.15
N TYR A 46 4.93 21.61 -12.04
CA TYR A 46 4.48 21.90 -10.66
C TYR A 46 5.16 23.13 -10.04
N ARG A 47 5.96 23.89 -10.81
CA ARG A 47 6.66 25.12 -10.37
C ARG A 47 7.61 24.90 -9.17
N ILE A 48 8.30 23.76 -9.14
CA ILE A 48 9.31 23.46 -8.16
C ILE A 48 10.66 24.00 -8.64
N GLY A 49 11.28 24.85 -7.86
CA GLY A 49 12.46 25.62 -8.30
C GLY A 49 13.77 24.83 -8.36
N ARG A 50 13.81 23.59 -7.83
CA ARG A 50 15.06 22.86 -7.64
C ARG A 50 14.97 21.42 -8.16
N VAL A 51 15.90 21.06 -9.03
CA VAL A 51 16.20 19.69 -9.44
C VAL A 51 17.63 19.38 -9.03
N LEU A 52 17.82 18.30 -8.29
CA LEU A 52 19.13 17.93 -7.71
C LEU A 52 19.46 16.47 -8.04
N PRO A 53 20.74 16.09 -8.08
CA PRO A 53 21.13 14.69 -7.99
C PRO A 53 20.56 14.04 -6.72
N VAL A 54 20.25 12.74 -6.77
CA VAL A 54 19.60 12.02 -5.65
C VAL A 54 20.35 12.21 -4.32
N ASP A 55 21.68 12.01 -4.32
CA ASP A 55 22.47 12.10 -3.10
C ASP A 55 22.55 13.55 -2.58
N GLU A 56 22.54 14.56 -3.46
CA GLU A 56 22.49 15.97 -3.07
C GLU A 56 21.12 16.35 -2.48
N LEU A 57 20.00 15.84 -3.06
CA LEU A 57 18.67 16.05 -2.51
C LEU A 57 18.58 15.45 -1.10
N ILE A 58 19.08 14.23 -0.92
CA ILE A 58 19.06 13.56 0.38
C ILE A 58 19.93 14.31 1.41
N ALA A 59 21.07 14.86 0.99
CA ALA A 59 21.98 15.64 1.86
C ALA A 59 21.51 17.07 2.13
N ASP A 60 20.54 17.58 1.39
CA ASP A 60 20.10 18.98 1.44
C ASP A 60 19.50 19.33 2.82
N PRO A 61 20.03 20.34 3.53
CA PRO A 61 19.53 20.71 4.85
C PRO A 61 18.11 21.27 4.87
N GLU A 62 17.58 21.70 3.73
CA GLU A 62 16.22 22.19 3.62
C GLU A 62 15.19 21.04 3.56
N VAL A 63 15.58 19.85 3.13
CA VAL A 63 14.73 18.67 3.06
C VAL A 63 14.58 18.03 4.44
N GLU A 64 13.37 17.94 4.97
CA GLU A 64 13.03 17.30 6.25
C GLU A 64 12.63 15.83 6.08
N ALA A 65 11.96 15.53 4.96
CA ALA A 65 11.53 14.18 4.60
C ALA A 65 11.76 13.89 3.12
N VAL A 66 12.07 12.64 2.80
CA VAL A 66 12.16 12.17 1.41
C VAL A 66 10.95 11.27 1.11
N LEU A 67 10.22 11.65 0.06
CA LEU A 67 9.21 10.82 -0.58
C LEU A 67 9.85 10.02 -1.71
N ASN A 68 9.97 8.72 -1.51
CA ASN A 68 10.58 7.81 -2.45
C ASN A 68 9.52 7.18 -3.37
N LEU A 69 9.50 7.60 -4.62
CA LEU A 69 8.59 7.15 -5.68
C LEU A 69 9.34 6.40 -6.79
N THR A 70 10.49 5.83 -6.47
CA THR A 70 11.31 5.06 -7.41
C THR A 70 10.66 3.71 -7.73
N ILE A 71 11.35 2.86 -8.45
CA ILE A 71 10.91 1.48 -8.68
C ILE A 71 11.16 0.62 -7.43
N PRO A 72 10.43 -0.48 -7.21
CA PRO A 72 10.57 -1.32 -6.02
C PRO A 72 12.01 -1.76 -5.70
N ALA A 73 12.81 -2.03 -6.74
CA ALA A 73 14.21 -2.43 -6.58
C ALA A 73 15.11 -1.37 -5.92
N ALA A 74 14.74 -0.09 -5.98
CA ALA A 74 15.50 1.00 -5.40
C ALA A 74 14.94 1.48 -4.05
N HIS A 75 13.77 0.97 -3.62
CA HIS A 75 13.12 1.47 -2.40
C HIS A 75 14.03 1.36 -1.18
N ALA A 76 14.62 0.20 -0.95
CA ALA A 76 15.44 -0.04 0.23
C ALA A 76 16.68 0.86 0.26
N GLU A 77 17.39 1.01 -0.86
CA GLU A 77 18.60 1.85 -0.95
C GLU A 77 18.30 3.33 -0.67
N ILE A 78 17.26 3.86 -1.31
CA ILE A 78 16.88 5.28 -1.13
C ILE A 78 16.39 5.53 0.30
N CYS A 79 15.58 4.63 0.87
CA CYS A 79 15.16 4.74 2.26
C CYS A 79 16.34 4.70 3.23
N GLU A 80 17.30 3.78 3.04
CA GLU A 80 18.50 3.66 3.88
C GLU A 80 19.33 4.93 3.85
N LYS A 81 19.65 5.46 2.65
CA LYS A 81 20.38 6.73 2.49
C LYS A 81 19.66 7.88 3.19
N THR A 82 18.34 7.96 3.04
CA THR A 82 17.50 8.99 3.67
C THR A 82 17.56 8.92 5.18
N ILE A 83 17.41 7.73 5.76
CA ILE A 83 17.44 7.50 7.21
C ILE A 83 18.84 7.79 7.77
N LEU A 84 19.89 7.36 7.08
CA LEU A 84 21.29 7.66 7.47
C LEU A 84 21.60 9.16 7.46
N ALA A 85 20.96 9.93 6.58
CA ALA A 85 21.04 11.39 6.57
C ALA A 85 20.23 12.07 7.69
N GLY A 86 19.57 11.28 8.56
CA GLY A 86 18.76 11.80 9.67
C GLY A 86 17.41 12.40 9.25
N LYS A 87 16.89 11.99 8.10
CA LYS A 87 15.63 12.48 7.55
C LYS A 87 14.52 11.46 7.65
N HIS A 88 13.27 11.93 7.76
CA HIS A 88 12.10 11.07 7.67
C HIS A 88 11.98 10.48 6.28
N SER A 89 11.55 9.22 6.17
CA SER A 89 11.39 8.51 4.90
C SER A 89 9.97 8.03 4.72
N TYR A 90 9.40 8.29 3.55
CA TYR A 90 8.13 7.71 3.12
C TYR A 90 8.30 7.14 1.71
N THR A 91 7.97 5.87 1.52
CA THR A 91 8.18 5.19 0.23
C THR A 91 6.90 4.66 -0.38
N GLU A 92 6.87 4.55 -1.70
CA GLU A 92 5.86 3.74 -2.38
C GLU A 92 5.97 2.27 -1.99
N LYS A 93 4.88 1.55 -2.24
CA LYS A 93 4.81 0.10 -1.98
C LYS A 93 5.56 -0.72 -3.05
N PRO A 94 6.08 -1.89 -2.68
CA PRO A 94 6.25 -2.43 -1.33
C PRO A 94 7.36 -1.70 -0.57
N LEU A 95 7.40 -1.82 0.76
CA LEU A 95 8.45 -1.20 1.60
C LEU A 95 9.86 -1.55 1.09
N ALA A 96 10.06 -2.81 0.73
CA ALA A 96 11.26 -3.35 0.10
C ALA A 96 10.87 -4.59 -0.73
N ILE A 97 11.77 -5.10 -1.56
CA ILE A 97 11.59 -6.40 -2.22
C ILE A 97 11.87 -7.54 -1.23
N ASP A 98 12.94 -7.42 -0.45
CA ASP A 98 13.35 -8.44 0.50
C ASP A 98 12.91 -8.07 1.92
N PHE A 99 12.43 -9.09 2.66
CA PHE A 99 11.95 -8.91 4.04
C PHE A 99 13.06 -8.40 4.98
N GLU A 100 14.28 -8.92 4.85
CA GLU A 100 15.41 -8.51 5.69
C GLU A 100 15.82 -7.05 5.46
N ASP A 101 15.68 -6.54 4.24
CA ASP A 101 15.89 -5.12 3.95
C ASP A 101 14.85 -4.26 4.66
N GLY A 102 13.56 -4.66 4.60
CA GLY A 102 12.50 -3.97 5.32
C GLY A 102 12.74 -3.94 6.83
N ARG A 103 13.17 -5.06 7.42
CA ARG A 103 13.52 -5.18 8.84
C ARG A 103 14.67 -4.24 9.22
N ARG A 104 15.75 -4.27 8.44
CA ARG A 104 16.92 -3.40 8.63
C ARG A 104 16.56 -1.92 8.56
N LEU A 105 15.72 -1.51 7.61
CA LEU A 105 15.26 -0.14 7.50
C LEU A 105 14.49 0.33 8.74
N LEU A 106 13.61 -0.52 9.27
CA LEU A 106 12.84 -0.18 10.47
C LEU A 106 13.74 -0.06 11.71
N GLU A 107 14.70 -0.97 11.88
CA GLU A 107 15.69 -0.92 12.96
C GLU A 107 16.54 0.36 12.86
N LEU A 108 17.01 0.68 11.66
CA LEU A 108 17.81 1.88 11.41
C LEU A 108 17.04 3.18 11.68
N ALA A 109 15.76 3.23 11.26
CA ALA A 109 14.91 4.39 11.52
C ALA A 109 14.72 4.63 13.03
N LYS A 110 14.53 3.55 13.80
CA LYS A 110 14.47 3.61 15.27
C LYS A 110 15.77 4.09 15.89
N GLU A 111 16.92 3.59 15.42
CA GLU A 111 18.25 4.01 15.90
C GLU A 111 18.48 5.50 15.63
N LYS A 112 18.11 5.99 14.43
CA LYS A 112 18.29 7.39 14.04
C LYS A 112 17.23 8.33 14.61
N GLY A 113 16.17 7.82 15.23
CA GLY A 113 15.08 8.62 15.76
C GLY A 113 14.25 9.32 14.69
N VAL A 114 14.21 8.79 13.47
CA VAL A 114 13.40 9.28 12.36
C VAL A 114 12.19 8.40 12.08
N ARG A 115 11.22 8.92 11.36
CA ARG A 115 10.03 8.15 10.97
C ARG A 115 10.25 7.44 9.63
N LEU A 116 9.84 6.19 9.56
CA LEU A 116 9.72 5.42 8.32
C LEU A 116 8.26 5.10 8.08
N GLY A 117 7.71 5.57 6.97
CA GLY A 117 6.36 5.25 6.51
C GLY A 117 6.40 4.67 5.10
N ALA A 118 5.35 3.95 4.73
CA ALA A 118 5.20 3.47 3.37
C ALA A 118 3.72 3.40 2.93
N ALA A 119 3.50 3.58 1.63
CA ALA A 119 2.24 3.23 0.98
C ALA A 119 1.99 1.70 1.09
N PRO A 120 0.72 1.25 0.93
CA PRO A 120 -0.41 2.03 0.50
C PRO A 120 -1.03 2.82 1.65
N ASP A 121 -1.44 4.03 1.38
CA ASP A 121 -2.17 4.89 2.31
C ASP A 121 -3.68 4.97 2.00
N THR A 122 -4.14 4.16 1.06
CA THR A 122 -5.55 4.05 0.67
C THR A 122 -6.48 3.63 1.80
N PHE A 123 -5.96 2.94 2.83
CA PHE A 123 -6.74 2.59 4.02
C PHE A 123 -7.16 3.82 4.84
N LEU A 124 -6.54 4.98 4.63
CA LEU A 124 -6.93 6.27 5.20
C LEU A 124 -8.04 6.97 4.38
N GLY A 125 -8.42 6.40 3.23
CA GLY A 125 -9.50 6.92 2.41
C GLY A 125 -10.87 6.79 3.06
N GLY A 126 -11.80 7.66 2.67
CA GLY A 126 -13.15 7.73 3.22
C GLY A 126 -13.91 6.42 3.17
N GLY A 127 -13.70 5.61 2.12
CA GLY A 127 -14.32 4.29 1.99
C GLY A 127 -13.88 3.33 3.10
N LEU A 128 -12.57 3.09 3.23
CA LEU A 128 -12.04 2.14 4.22
C LEU A 128 -12.14 2.66 5.66
N GLN A 129 -12.07 3.99 5.88
CA GLN A 129 -12.33 4.58 7.18
C GLN A 129 -13.81 4.48 7.60
N THR A 130 -14.75 4.52 6.65
CA THR A 130 -16.17 4.22 6.92
C THR A 130 -16.36 2.76 7.32
N VAL A 131 -15.71 1.82 6.62
CA VAL A 131 -15.70 0.39 7.03
C VAL A 131 -15.13 0.23 8.44
N ARG A 132 -14.00 0.90 8.72
CA ARG A 132 -13.36 0.89 10.03
C ARG A 132 -14.29 1.38 11.13
N LYS A 133 -15.02 2.48 10.89
CA LYS A 133 -15.99 3.02 11.82
C LYS A 133 -17.15 2.04 12.06
N LEU A 134 -17.72 1.45 11.02
CA LEU A 134 -18.80 0.45 11.18
C LEU A 134 -18.36 -0.73 12.05
N LEU A 135 -17.11 -1.17 11.88
CA LEU A 135 -16.53 -2.26 12.66
C LEU A 135 -16.32 -1.84 14.12
N ASP A 136 -15.67 -0.70 14.35
CA ASP A 136 -15.35 -0.22 15.69
C ASP A 136 -16.61 0.19 16.49
N ASP A 137 -17.68 0.66 15.81
CA ASP A 137 -18.99 0.95 16.40
C ASP A 137 -19.83 -0.33 16.65
N GLY A 138 -19.34 -1.52 16.27
CA GLY A 138 -20.01 -2.80 16.52
C GLY A 138 -21.20 -3.10 15.60
N TRP A 139 -21.33 -2.44 14.45
CA TRP A 139 -22.48 -2.64 13.53
C TRP A 139 -22.64 -4.07 13.04
N VAL A 140 -21.55 -4.82 12.96
CA VAL A 140 -21.54 -6.23 12.55
C VAL A 140 -21.12 -7.19 13.68
N GLY A 141 -21.01 -6.69 14.91
CA GLY A 141 -20.55 -7.45 16.06
C GLY A 141 -19.06 -7.78 15.97
N GLU A 142 -18.63 -8.90 16.55
CA GLU A 142 -17.25 -9.34 16.54
C GLU A 142 -16.85 -9.85 15.15
N PRO A 143 -15.70 -9.45 14.59
CA PRO A 143 -15.19 -9.98 13.33
C PRO A 143 -14.89 -11.47 13.43
N VAL A 144 -15.44 -12.25 12.50
CA VAL A 144 -15.25 -13.72 12.43
C VAL A 144 -14.31 -14.09 11.31
N ALA A 145 -14.49 -13.48 10.14
CA ALA A 145 -13.72 -13.82 8.96
C ALA A 145 -13.71 -12.67 7.93
N ALA A 146 -12.81 -12.77 6.95
CA ALA A 146 -12.84 -11.95 5.75
C ALA A 146 -12.45 -12.76 4.52
N THR A 147 -12.94 -12.36 3.35
CA THR A 147 -12.46 -12.85 2.06
C THR A 147 -11.90 -11.70 1.26
N ALA A 148 -10.81 -11.93 0.53
CA ALA A 148 -10.10 -10.92 -0.23
C ALA A 148 -9.64 -11.49 -1.58
N PHE A 149 -10.21 -11.01 -2.68
CA PHE A 149 -10.01 -11.58 -4.01
C PHE A 149 -9.57 -10.52 -5.01
N MET A 150 -8.26 -10.47 -5.31
CA MET A 150 -7.71 -9.77 -6.44
C MET A 150 -7.54 -10.76 -7.60
N THR A 151 -8.43 -10.72 -8.55
CA THR A 151 -8.42 -11.63 -9.69
C THR A 151 -8.51 -10.85 -10.99
N GLY A 152 -7.57 -11.10 -11.86
CA GLY A 152 -7.48 -10.44 -13.15
C GLY A 152 -6.65 -11.23 -14.15
N ARG A 153 -6.54 -10.72 -15.38
CA ARG A 153 -5.80 -11.38 -16.44
C ARG A 153 -4.33 -10.97 -16.52
N GLY A 154 -3.92 -9.94 -15.76
CA GLY A 154 -2.57 -9.39 -15.75
C GLY A 154 -2.44 -8.11 -16.58
N PRO A 155 -1.24 -7.50 -16.57
CA PRO A 155 -0.98 -6.19 -17.16
C PRO A 155 -0.70 -6.19 -18.66
N GLU A 156 -0.65 -7.34 -19.33
CA GLU A 156 -0.18 -7.48 -20.70
C GLU A 156 -0.94 -6.65 -21.72
N GLY A 157 -2.24 -6.40 -21.47
CA GLY A 157 -3.13 -5.71 -22.41
C GLY A 157 -3.13 -4.18 -22.28
N TRP A 158 -2.63 -3.65 -21.16
CA TRP A 158 -2.79 -2.22 -20.88
C TRP A 158 -1.51 -1.51 -20.43
N HIS A 159 -0.53 -2.24 -19.89
CA HIS A 159 0.71 -1.62 -19.41
C HIS A 159 1.73 -1.49 -20.55
N PRO A 160 2.40 -0.32 -20.73
CA PRO A 160 3.38 -0.12 -21.80
C PRO A 160 4.65 -0.97 -21.62
N ASN A 161 4.98 -1.39 -20.40
CA ASN A 161 6.08 -2.30 -20.10
C ASN A 161 5.61 -3.38 -19.11
N PRO A 162 4.89 -4.44 -19.56
CA PRO A 162 4.31 -5.43 -18.66
C PRO A 162 5.33 -6.41 -18.07
N ALA A 163 6.55 -6.50 -18.61
CA ALA A 163 7.52 -7.51 -18.22
C ALA A 163 7.92 -7.47 -16.75
N PHE A 164 8.07 -6.28 -16.17
CA PHE A 164 8.50 -6.14 -14.78
C PHE A 164 7.52 -6.74 -13.77
N PHE A 165 6.22 -6.86 -14.13
CA PHE A 165 5.22 -7.49 -13.26
C PHE A 165 5.38 -9.00 -13.09
N TYR A 166 6.27 -9.63 -13.84
CA TYR A 166 6.51 -11.06 -13.82
C TYR A 166 7.90 -11.44 -13.30
N GLN A 167 8.66 -10.43 -12.84
CA GLN A 167 10.00 -10.60 -12.28
C GLN A 167 9.96 -10.69 -10.74
N ARG A 168 11.07 -11.09 -10.12
CA ARG A 168 11.23 -11.12 -8.66
C ARG A 168 10.83 -9.80 -8.02
N GLY A 169 10.09 -9.87 -6.94
CA GLY A 169 9.56 -8.69 -6.23
C GLY A 169 8.30 -8.10 -6.87
N ALA A 170 7.68 -8.81 -7.81
CA ALA A 170 6.44 -8.43 -8.47
C ALA A 170 5.39 -9.55 -8.42
N GLY A 171 4.65 -9.78 -9.50
CA GLY A 171 3.51 -10.68 -9.53
C GLY A 171 2.26 -10.06 -8.87
N PRO A 172 1.12 -10.76 -8.93
CA PRO A 172 -0.13 -10.26 -8.35
C PRO A 172 -0.02 -10.00 -6.85
N LEU A 173 0.82 -10.77 -6.15
CA LEU A 173 0.99 -10.64 -4.71
C LEU A 173 1.74 -9.37 -4.32
N PHE A 174 2.88 -9.06 -4.93
CA PHE A 174 3.67 -7.87 -4.57
C PHE A 174 3.15 -6.59 -5.21
N ASP A 175 2.42 -6.70 -6.34
CA ASP A 175 1.80 -5.53 -6.95
C ASP A 175 0.55 -5.07 -6.20
N MET A 176 -0.38 -6.00 -5.93
CA MET A 176 -1.69 -5.68 -5.35
C MET A 176 -1.87 -6.15 -3.91
N GLY A 177 -1.11 -7.15 -3.47
CA GLY A 177 -1.17 -7.67 -2.11
C GLY A 177 -1.02 -6.60 -1.03
N PRO A 178 -0.12 -5.61 -1.18
CA PRO A 178 -0.01 -4.53 -0.19
C PRO A 178 -1.34 -3.85 0.12
N TYR A 179 -2.19 -3.58 -0.87
CA TYR A 179 -3.50 -2.95 -0.65
C TYR A 179 -4.47 -3.84 0.12
N TYR A 180 -4.59 -5.09 -0.29
CA TYR A 180 -5.51 -6.06 0.30
C TYR A 180 -5.09 -6.46 1.70
N ILE A 181 -3.81 -6.78 1.89
CA ILE A 181 -3.28 -7.23 3.19
C ILE A 181 -3.27 -6.07 4.20
N THR A 182 -2.85 -4.85 3.79
CA THR A 182 -2.93 -3.67 4.66
C THR A 182 -4.37 -3.42 5.11
N THR A 183 -5.34 -3.53 4.20
CA THR A 183 -6.76 -3.39 4.56
C THR A 183 -7.18 -4.43 5.60
N LEU A 184 -6.84 -5.70 5.41
CA LEU A 184 -7.17 -6.74 6.38
C LEU A 184 -6.48 -6.49 7.74
N VAL A 185 -5.19 -6.15 7.75
CA VAL A 185 -4.43 -5.85 8.98
C VAL A 185 -4.99 -4.64 9.71
N THR A 186 -5.37 -3.58 9.00
CA THR A 186 -5.95 -2.36 9.61
C THR A 186 -7.36 -2.59 10.18
N LEU A 187 -8.10 -3.57 9.69
CA LEU A 187 -9.42 -3.92 10.18
C LEU A 187 -9.41 -5.02 11.25
N LEU A 188 -8.61 -6.08 11.06
CA LEU A 188 -8.63 -7.30 11.89
C LEU A 188 -7.45 -7.41 12.85
N GLY A 189 -6.45 -6.53 12.72
CA GLY A 189 -5.20 -6.62 13.48
C GLY A 189 -4.13 -7.46 12.77
N PRO A 190 -2.99 -7.73 13.42
CA PRO A 190 -1.89 -8.45 12.83
C PRO A 190 -2.21 -9.92 12.58
N VAL A 191 -1.62 -10.47 11.51
CA VAL A 191 -1.63 -11.90 11.19
C VAL A 191 -0.74 -12.63 12.16
N LYS A 192 -1.21 -13.78 12.66
CA LYS A 192 -0.47 -14.67 13.57
C LYS A 192 0.32 -15.73 12.81
N ARG A 193 -0.36 -16.38 11.85
CA ARG A 193 0.22 -17.41 10.96
C ARG A 193 -0.62 -17.53 9.70
N LEU A 194 -0.06 -18.21 8.72
CA LEU A 194 -0.73 -18.36 7.44
C LEU A 194 -0.34 -19.68 6.75
N SER A 195 -1.13 -20.06 5.74
CA SER A 195 -0.79 -21.12 4.81
C SER A 195 -1.23 -20.76 3.40
N ALA A 196 -0.54 -21.25 2.37
CA ALA A 196 -0.85 -20.93 0.99
C ALA A 196 -0.53 -22.07 0.02
N ALA A 197 -1.12 -21.96 -1.17
CA ALA A 197 -0.72 -22.67 -2.38
C ALA A 197 -0.39 -21.64 -3.46
N THR A 198 0.69 -21.87 -4.20
CA THR A 198 1.16 -20.96 -5.23
C THR A 198 1.37 -21.70 -6.55
N ARG A 199 1.25 -20.97 -7.67
CA ARG A 199 1.47 -21.53 -9.01
C ARG A 199 1.97 -20.48 -10.00
N ILE A 200 2.92 -20.86 -10.82
CA ILE A 200 3.20 -20.24 -12.12
C ILE A 200 2.36 -21.00 -13.15
N THR A 201 1.28 -20.38 -13.64
CA THR A 201 0.37 -21.07 -14.58
C THR A 201 0.96 -21.17 -15.98
N PHE A 202 1.65 -20.13 -16.42
CA PHE A 202 2.31 -20.06 -17.72
C PHE A 202 3.75 -19.62 -17.50
N SER A 203 4.72 -20.38 -18.05
CA SER A 203 6.14 -20.01 -17.99
C SER A 203 6.47 -18.77 -18.83
N GLU A 204 5.58 -18.41 -19.75
CA GLU A 204 5.70 -17.25 -20.64
C GLU A 204 4.34 -16.60 -20.85
N ARG A 205 4.30 -15.28 -20.86
CA ARG A 205 3.13 -14.48 -21.25
C ARG A 205 3.44 -13.75 -22.56
N THR A 206 2.40 -13.25 -23.21
CA THR A 206 2.56 -12.47 -24.46
C THR A 206 1.94 -11.10 -24.24
N ALA A 207 2.73 -10.05 -24.43
CA ALA A 207 2.22 -8.68 -24.37
C ALA A 207 1.22 -8.43 -25.49
N THR A 208 0.10 -7.80 -25.14
CA THR A 208 -0.95 -7.41 -26.06
C THR A 208 -1.21 -5.89 -26.03
N SER A 209 -0.45 -5.15 -25.21
CA SER A 209 -0.41 -3.69 -25.24
C SER A 209 0.15 -3.19 -26.56
N LYS A 210 -0.25 -1.99 -26.97
CA LYS A 210 0.14 -1.41 -28.28
C LYS A 210 1.65 -1.28 -28.43
N GLU A 211 2.34 -0.89 -27.36
CA GLU A 211 3.77 -0.59 -27.32
C GLU A 211 4.65 -1.84 -27.41
N ARG A 212 4.13 -2.99 -26.97
CA ARG A 212 4.88 -4.24 -26.83
C ARG A 212 4.18 -5.44 -27.46
N TYR A 213 3.27 -5.19 -28.41
CA TYR A 213 2.45 -6.24 -29.01
C TYR A 213 3.28 -7.40 -29.58
N GLY A 214 3.03 -8.60 -29.05
CA GLY A 214 3.70 -9.83 -29.49
C GLY A 214 4.98 -10.16 -28.71
N ASP A 215 5.50 -9.26 -27.86
CA ASP A 215 6.67 -9.53 -27.04
C ASP A 215 6.40 -10.69 -26.08
N LYS A 216 7.38 -11.59 -25.97
CA LYS A 216 7.36 -12.71 -25.05
C LYS A 216 7.94 -12.30 -23.71
N ILE A 217 7.21 -12.59 -22.64
CA ILE A 217 7.53 -12.20 -21.27
C ILE A 217 7.76 -13.45 -20.44
N PRO A 218 9.00 -13.75 -20.03
CA PRO A 218 9.27 -14.82 -19.07
C PRO A 218 8.57 -14.56 -17.75
N VAL A 219 8.01 -15.60 -17.12
CA VAL A 219 7.34 -15.53 -15.84
C VAL A 219 8.22 -16.20 -14.78
N GLU A 220 8.71 -15.40 -13.83
CA GLU A 220 9.67 -15.84 -12.82
C GLU A 220 9.04 -15.99 -11.43
N VAL A 221 7.78 -15.50 -11.26
CA VAL A 221 7.10 -15.46 -9.96
C VAL A 221 5.70 -16.09 -10.05
N PRO A 222 5.15 -16.58 -8.93
CA PRO A 222 3.78 -17.11 -8.92
C PRO A 222 2.76 -16.09 -9.43
N THR A 223 1.94 -16.53 -10.37
CA THR A 223 0.85 -15.73 -10.96
C THR A 223 -0.51 -16.06 -10.37
N TYR A 224 -0.57 -17.10 -9.53
CA TYR A 224 -1.72 -17.46 -8.71
C TYR A 224 -1.25 -17.80 -7.30
N VAL A 225 -1.78 -17.09 -6.30
CA VAL A 225 -1.52 -17.31 -4.88
C VAL A 225 -2.87 -17.38 -4.18
N ALA A 226 -3.12 -18.47 -3.46
CA ALA A 226 -4.30 -18.63 -2.61
C ALA A 226 -3.87 -19.04 -1.21
N GLY A 227 -4.32 -18.31 -0.19
CA GLY A 227 -3.90 -18.54 1.19
C GLY A 227 -4.98 -18.30 2.22
N THR A 228 -4.73 -18.82 3.41
CA THR A 228 -5.50 -18.59 4.64
C THR A 228 -4.62 -17.82 5.62
N LEU A 229 -5.18 -16.75 6.18
CA LEU A 229 -4.54 -15.89 7.19
C LEU A 229 -5.27 -16.10 8.53
N GLU A 230 -4.56 -16.45 9.59
CA GLU A 230 -5.09 -16.47 10.94
C GLU A 230 -4.63 -15.23 11.70
N PHE A 231 -5.57 -14.40 12.14
CA PHE A 231 -5.27 -13.17 12.86
C PHE A 231 -5.16 -13.41 14.37
N HIS A 232 -4.39 -12.58 15.07
CA HIS A 232 -4.34 -12.61 16.52
C HIS A 232 -5.70 -12.35 17.18
N SER A 233 -6.61 -11.64 16.52
CA SER A 233 -8.01 -11.45 16.95
C SER A 233 -8.84 -12.74 16.92
N GLY A 234 -8.36 -13.81 16.29
CA GLY A 234 -9.09 -15.05 16.06
C GLY A 234 -9.86 -15.10 14.75
N ALA A 235 -9.96 -13.98 14.04
CA ALA A 235 -10.57 -13.96 12.71
C ALA A 235 -9.74 -14.76 11.69
N ILE A 236 -10.42 -15.28 10.66
CA ILE A 236 -9.77 -16.05 9.57
C ILE A 236 -9.99 -15.30 8.25
N GLY A 237 -8.89 -15.04 7.54
CA GLY A 237 -8.90 -14.44 6.21
C GLY A 237 -8.66 -15.48 5.11
N THR A 238 -9.39 -15.36 4.00
CA THR A 238 -9.10 -16.08 2.76
C THR A 238 -8.63 -15.08 1.72
N LEU A 239 -7.42 -15.28 1.17
CA LEU A 239 -6.80 -14.39 0.21
C LEU A 239 -6.56 -15.11 -1.12
N VAL A 240 -6.93 -14.48 -2.23
CA VAL A 240 -6.52 -14.91 -3.59
C VAL A 240 -5.95 -13.71 -4.34
N MET A 241 -4.72 -13.86 -4.83
CA MET A 241 -4.04 -12.87 -5.67
C MET A 241 -3.67 -13.53 -6.99
N SER A 242 -4.25 -13.08 -8.11
CA SER A 242 -4.06 -13.77 -9.38
C SER A 242 -4.08 -12.86 -10.60
N PHE A 243 -3.15 -13.13 -11.55
CA PHE A 243 -3.14 -12.64 -12.92
C PHE A 243 -3.65 -13.67 -13.93
N ASP A 244 -4.20 -14.81 -13.50
CA ASP A 244 -4.59 -15.93 -14.37
C ASP A 244 -6.09 -16.05 -14.58
N VAL A 245 -6.89 -15.16 -13.98
CA VAL A 245 -8.35 -15.23 -14.01
C VAL A 245 -8.92 -14.28 -15.05
N TRP A 246 -9.65 -14.81 -16.03
CA TRP A 246 -10.29 -14.00 -17.06
C TRP A 246 -11.41 -13.11 -16.52
N LYS A 247 -12.25 -13.66 -15.64
CA LYS A 247 -13.37 -12.96 -15.02
C LYS A 247 -13.81 -13.69 -13.75
N SER A 248 -14.15 -12.95 -12.71
CA SER A 248 -14.68 -13.47 -11.46
C SER A 248 -16.02 -12.79 -11.14
N ARG A 249 -16.85 -13.48 -10.35
CA ARG A 249 -18.07 -12.92 -9.73
C ARG A 249 -17.88 -12.65 -8.24
N LEU A 250 -16.70 -12.96 -7.71
CA LEU A 250 -16.37 -12.75 -6.31
C LEU A 250 -16.21 -11.26 -6.02
N PRO A 251 -16.70 -10.79 -4.86
CA PRO A 251 -16.43 -9.43 -4.39
C PRO A 251 -14.93 -9.26 -4.16
N ARG A 252 -14.47 -8.01 -4.09
CA ARG A 252 -13.06 -7.76 -3.80
C ARG A 252 -12.70 -8.12 -2.37
N ILE A 253 -13.45 -7.61 -1.42
CA ILE A 253 -13.29 -7.92 0.01
C ILE A 253 -14.67 -7.90 0.65
N ASP A 254 -14.99 -8.97 1.38
CA ASP A 254 -16.12 -9.01 2.31
C ASP A 254 -15.59 -9.32 3.72
N LEU A 255 -16.14 -8.63 4.72
CA LEU A 255 -15.90 -8.86 6.13
C LEU A 255 -17.17 -9.42 6.79
N PHE A 256 -17.01 -10.48 7.54
CA PHE A 256 -18.09 -11.18 8.22
C PHE A 256 -17.94 -11.03 9.74
N GLY A 257 -18.99 -10.57 10.37
CA GLY A 257 -19.09 -10.47 11.82
C GLY A 257 -20.26 -11.30 12.37
N THR A 258 -20.37 -11.37 13.68
CA THR A 258 -21.40 -12.15 14.38
C THR A 258 -22.81 -11.57 14.21
N LEU A 259 -22.94 -10.30 13.81
CA LEU A 259 -24.21 -9.58 13.66
C LEU A 259 -24.43 -8.99 12.27
N GLY A 260 -23.61 -9.35 11.28
CA GLY A 260 -23.76 -8.85 9.92
C GLY A 260 -22.48 -8.97 9.10
N SER A 261 -22.50 -8.39 7.90
CA SER A 261 -21.40 -8.40 6.96
C SER A 261 -21.18 -7.02 6.36
N ILE A 262 -19.95 -6.71 5.98
CA ILE A 262 -19.59 -5.48 5.28
C ILE A 262 -18.94 -5.84 3.95
N GLY A 263 -19.49 -5.34 2.84
CA GLY A 263 -18.86 -5.34 1.53
C GLY A 263 -17.95 -4.11 1.41
N LEU A 264 -16.68 -4.31 1.15
CA LEU A 264 -15.69 -3.25 1.10
C LEU A 264 -15.51 -2.71 -0.32
N PRO A 265 -15.11 -1.44 -0.46
CA PRO A 265 -14.67 -0.89 -1.74
C PRO A 265 -13.37 -1.54 -2.24
N ASP A 266 -12.95 -1.18 -3.45
CA ASP A 266 -11.63 -1.56 -3.96
C ASP A 266 -10.53 -0.97 -3.04
N PRO A 267 -9.68 -1.80 -2.41
CA PRO A 267 -8.68 -1.32 -1.47
C PRO A 267 -7.58 -0.46 -2.12
N ASN A 268 -7.49 -0.45 -3.44
CA ASN A 268 -6.60 0.45 -4.20
C ASN A 268 -7.22 1.82 -4.48
N THR A 269 -8.36 2.13 -3.86
CA THR A 269 -9.07 3.41 -4.00
C THR A 269 -9.33 4.05 -2.65
N PHE A 270 -9.81 5.30 -2.67
CA PHE A 270 -10.13 6.08 -1.47
C PHE A 270 -11.63 6.20 -1.22
N TRP A 271 -12.47 5.89 -2.24
CA TRP A 271 -13.92 6.06 -2.22
C TRP A 271 -14.66 4.75 -1.92
N GLY A 272 -16.00 4.83 -1.95
CA GLY A 272 -16.92 3.68 -1.82
C GLY A 272 -17.11 2.88 -3.12
N PRO A 273 -18.16 2.08 -3.20
CA PRO A 273 -19.23 1.98 -2.19
C PRO A 273 -18.82 1.13 -0.98
N VAL A 274 -19.42 1.43 0.17
CA VAL A 274 -19.41 0.60 1.36
C VAL A 274 -20.80 0.00 1.51
N GLN A 275 -20.89 -1.32 1.66
CA GLN A 275 -22.16 -2.03 1.76
C GLN A 275 -22.29 -2.73 3.11
N LEU A 276 -23.46 -2.69 3.71
CA LEU A 276 -23.75 -3.32 4.98
C LEU A 276 -24.94 -4.28 4.82
N PHE A 277 -24.80 -5.49 5.33
CA PHE A 277 -25.89 -6.45 5.48
C PHE A 277 -26.07 -6.79 6.95
N ARG A 278 -27.32 -6.76 7.44
CA ARG A 278 -27.67 -7.16 8.81
C ARG A 278 -28.84 -8.12 8.82
N PRO A 279 -28.95 -8.99 9.82
CA PRO A 279 -30.10 -9.90 9.95
C PRO A 279 -31.42 -9.14 9.90
N GLY A 280 -32.33 -9.63 9.06
CA GLY A 280 -33.64 -9.03 8.80
C GLY A 280 -33.68 -8.05 7.62
N ALA A 281 -32.53 -7.71 7.02
CA ALA A 281 -32.49 -6.99 5.75
C ALA A 281 -32.79 -7.94 4.57
N GLU A 282 -33.46 -7.43 3.53
CA GLU A 282 -33.71 -8.21 2.30
C GLU A 282 -32.47 -8.26 1.40
N ASP A 283 -31.64 -7.20 1.40
CA ASP A 283 -30.44 -7.09 0.56
C ASP A 283 -29.42 -6.16 1.23
N TRP A 284 -28.26 -6.00 0.61
CA TRP A 284 -27.21 -5.07 1.01
C TRP A 284 -27.68 -3.61 0.93
N ALA A 285 -27.35 -2.83 1.94
CA ALA A 285 -27.58 -1.39 1.97
C ALA A 285 -26.26 -0.64 1.76
N GLU A 286 -26.25 0.34 0.86
CA GLU A 286 -25.11 1.23 0.72
C GLU A 286 -25.06 2.22 1.90
N VAL A 287 -23.86 2.35 2.50
CA VAL A 287 -23.60 3.25 3.63
C VAL A 287 -22.93 4.52 3.11
N PRO A 288 -23.47 5.71 3.42
CA PRO A 288 -22.81 6.97 3.12
C PRO A 288 -21.41 7.05 3.76
N LEU A 289 -20.46 7.63 3.06
CA LEU A 289 -19.11 7.79 3.61
C LEU A 289 -19.13 8.75 4.80
N SER A 290 -18.52 8.34 5.89
CA SER A 290 -18.44 9.11 7.15
C SER A 290 -17.16 9.94 7.29
N HIS A 291 -16.20 9.78 6.37
CA HIS A 291 -14.90 10.43 6.40
C HIS A 291 -14.62 11.13 5.06
N GLY A 292 -13.77 12.13 5.10
CA GLY A 292 -13.18 12.77 3.92
C GLY A 292 -12.19 11.87 3.18
N TYR A 293 -11.34 12.47 2.36
CA TYR A 293 -10.38 11.75 1.53
C TYR A 293 -11.04 10.71 0.61
N SER A 294 -12.18 11.08 0.02
CA SER A 294 -12.96 10.22 -0.88
C SER A 294 -12.59 10.34 -2.35
N GLU A 295 -11.55 11.09 -2.69
CA GLU A 295 -10.93 11.16 -4.01
C GLU A 295 -9.55 10.51 -3.97
N ASN A 296 -8.80 10.52 -5.09
CA ASN A 296 -7.43 9.98 -5.11
C ASN A 296 -6.49 10.83 -4.22
N SER A 297 -6.40 10.46 -2.96
CA SER A 297 -5.71 11.21 -1.89
C SER A 297 -4.32 10.63 -1.57
N ARG A 298 -3.65 9.98 -2.54
CA ARG A 298 -2.29 9.48 -2.34
C ARG A 298 -1.36 10.56 -1.82
N GLY A 299 -0.56 10.21 -0.82
CA GLY A 299 0.23 11.14 -0.02
C GLY A 299 -0.44 11.51 1.32
N VAL A 300 -1.69 11.08 1.56
CA VAL A 300 -2.33 11.30 2.87
C VAL A 300 -1.58 10.62 4.01
N GLY A 301 -0.92 9.48 3.73
CA GLY A 301 -0.04 8.82 4.70
C GLY A 301 1.21 9.63 5.02
N LEU A 302 1.74 10.36 4.06
CA LEU A 302 2.85 11.30 4.29
C LEU A 302 2.38 12.55 5.04
N LEU A 303 1.16 13.04 4.76
CA LEU A 303 0.53 14.11 5.55
C LEU A 303 0.33 13.68 7.00
N ASP A 304 -0.15 12.45 7.24
CA ASP A 304 -0.28 11.86 8.57
C ASP A 304 1.07 11.74 9.28
N LEU A 305 2.12 11.32 8.58
CA LEU A 305 3.49 11.29 9.10
C LEU A 305 3.97 12.69 9.49
N SER A 306 3.71 13.69 8.65
CA SER A 306 4.06 15.09 8.93
C SER A 306 3.44 15.58 10.24
N ARG A 307 2.14 15.37 10.42
CA ARG A 307 1.44 15.75 11.66
C ARG A 307 1.89 14.93 12.87
N ALA A 308 2.18 13.66 12.67
CA ALA A 308 2.71 12.79 13.70
C ALA A 308 4.10 13.23 14.20
N VAL A 309 4.94 13.79 13.33
CA VAL A 309 6.23 14.39 13.71
C VAL A 309 5.99 15.65 14.56
N GLU A 310 5.08 16.52 14.15
CA GLU A 310 4.76 17.77 14.88
C GLU A 310 4.13 17.51 16.28
N THR A 311 3.27 16.50 16.37
CA THR A 311 2.50 16.21 17.59
C THR A 311 3.13 15.15 18.50
N GLY A 312 4.13 14.43 18.00
CA GLY A 312 4.79 13.33 18.72
C GLY A 312 3.99 12.01 18.75
N ARG A 313 2.80 11.95 18.13
CA ARG A 313 2.00 10.72 18.08
C ARG A 313 2.58 9.68 17.08
N PRO A 314 2.16 8.40 17.14
CA PRO A 314 2.40 7.45 16.05
C PRO A 314 1.72 7.90 14.75
N HIS A 315 2.36 7.65 13.61
CA HIS A 315 1.73 7.81 12.30
C HIS A 315 1.10 6.49 11.84
N ARG A 316 0.04 6.59 11.02
CA ARG A 316 -0.82 5.44 10.70
C ARG A 316 -0.22 4.54 9.63
N ALA A 317 0.33 5.13 8.56
CA ALA A 317 1.02 4.37 7.50
C ALA A 317 2.48 4.09 7.89
N ALA A 318 2.65 3.43 9.05
CA ALA A 318 3.93 3.21 9.70
C ALA A 318 4.74 2.06 9.10
N GLY A 319 6.06 2.16 9.23
CA GLY A 319 6.98 1.13 8.76
C GLY A 319 6.72 -0.24 9.38
N GLU A 320 6.24 -0.30 10.63
CA GLU A 320 5.86 -1.54 11.31
C GLU A 320 4.71 -2.26 10.60
N VAL A 321 3.69 -1.52 10.17
CA VAL A 321 2.56 -2.09 9.41
C VAL A 321 3.05 -2.61 8.07
N SER A 322 3.87 -1.82 7.37
CA SER A 322 4.38 -2.18 6.04
C SER A 322 5.35 -3.35 6.10
N LEU A 323 6.16 -3.46 7.16
CA LEU A 323 7.03 -4.62 7.39
C LEU A 323 6.22 -5.88 7.66
N HIS A 324 5.17 -5.79 8.48
CA HIS A 324 4.28 -6.92 8.74
C HIS A 324 3.58 -7.40 7.45
N VAL A 325 3.09 -6.48 6.64
CA VAL A 325 2.49 -6.77 5.32
C VAL A 325 3.51 -7.42 4.39
N LEU A 326 4.75 -6.93 4.38
CA LEU A 326 5.84 -7.53 3.60
C LEU A 326 6.13 -8.96 4.03
N GLU A 327 6.17 -9.23 5.34
CA GLU A 327 6.34 -10.59 5.87
C GLU A 327 5.18 -11.50 5.48
N VAL A 328 3.93 -11.03 5.55
CA VAL A 328 2.76 -11.82 5.09
C VAL A 328 2.93 -12.23 3.63
N MET A 329 3.40 -11.34 2.76
CA MET A 329 3.63 -11.67 1.35
C MET A 329 4.72 -12.73 1.18
N HIS A 330 5.85 -12.58 1.87
CA HIS A 330 6.93 -13.59 1.85
C HIS A 330 6.48 -14.93 2.44
N GLY A 331 5.78 -14.89 3.58
CA GLY A 331 5.24 -16.09 4.22
C GLY A 331 4.26 -16.86 3.33
N LEU A 332 3.42 -16.18 2.54
CA LEU A 332 2.54 -16.83 1.57
C LEU A 332 3.33 -17.56 0.47
N LEU A 333 4.43 -16.99 -0.01
CA LEU A 333 5.31 -17.65 -0.98
C LEU A 333 6.02 -18.84 -0.36
N GLU A 334 6.63 -18.68 0.82
CA GLU A 334 7.33 -19.74 1.53
C GLU A 334 6.40 -20.89 1.89
N SER A 335 5.20 -20.59 2.40
CA SER A 335 4.20 -21.63 2.69
C SER A 335 3.78 -22.37 1.41
N GLY A 336 3.64 -21.67 0.29
CA GLY A 336 3.31 -22.29 -1.00
C GLY A 336 4.42 -23.20 -1.55
N GLU A 337 5.67 -22.93 -1.22
CA GLU A 337 6.83 -23.74 -1.61
C GLU A 337 7.01 -24.94 -0.68
N THR A 338 6.88 -24.74 0.64
CA THR A 338 7.13 -25.77 1.65
C THR A 338 5.93 -26.67 1.93
N GLY A 339 4.72 -26.20 1.64
CA GLY A 339 3.47 -26.85 2.03
C GLY A 339 3.16 -26.82 3.53
N ALA A 340 3.91 -26.03 4.31
CA ALA A 340 3.77 -25.89 5.75
C ALA A 340 3.08 -24.55 6.12
N TYR A 341 2.56 -24.47 7.35
CA TYR A 341 2.19 -23.17 7.92
C TYR A 341 3.44 -22.30 8.11
N TYR A 342 3.26 -21.02 7.88
CA TYR A 342 4.26 -20.00 8.20
C TYR A 342 3.82 -19.25 9.46
N GLU A 343 4.64 -19.27 10.50
CA GLU A 343 4.41 -18.52 11.75
C GLU A 343 5.03 -17.12 11.58
N MET A 344 4.25 -16.07 11.82
CA MET A 344 4.74 -14.70 11.69
C MET A 344 5.76 -14.36 12.76
N THR A 345 6.82 -13.66 12.38
CA THR A 345 7.88 -13.18 13.29
C THR A 345 7.69 -11.73 13.67
N THR A 346 7.00 -10.95 12.84
CA THR A 346 6.63 -9.58 13.14
C THR A 346 5.20 -9.48 13.66
N SER A 347 4.93 -8.37 14.31
CA SER A 347 3.59 -7.93 14.68
C SER A 347 3.51 -6.41 14.55
N CYS A 348 2.32 -5.88 14.47
CA CYS A 348 2.08 -4.44 14.47
C CYS A 348 0.82 -4.11 15.27
N GLU A 349 0.75 -2.90 15.76
CA GLU A 349 -0.51 -2.38 16.27
C GLU A 349 -1.45 -2.03 15.12
N ARG A 350 -2.73 -2.23 15.34
CA ARG A 350 -3.77 -1.78 14.42
C ARG A 350 -3.74 -0.25 14.37
N PRO A 351 -3.50 0.39 13.20
CA PRO A 351 -3.43 1.85 13.13
C PRO A 351 -4.68 2.52 13.70
N ALA A 352 -4.51 3.66 14.35
CA ALA A 352 -5.63 4.44 14.85
C ALA A 352 -6.57 4.84 13.71
N ALA A 353 -7.88 4.83 13.95
CA ALA A 353 -8.84 5.35 12.98
C ALA A 353 -8.63 6.86 12.78
N LEU A 354 -9.00 7.38 11.61
CA LEU A 354 -9.11 8.83 11.43
C LEU A 354 -10.32 9.35 12.21
N PRO A 355 -10.24 10.54 12.80
CA PRO A 355 -11.40 11.21 13.35
C PRO A 355 -12.46 11.49 12.27
N VAL A 356 -13.72 11.35 12.64
CA VAL A 356 -14.85 11.73 11.78
C VAL A 356 -14.89 13.26 11.65
N GLY A 357 -15.22 13.75 10.46
CA GLY A 357 -15.42 15.18 10.20
C GLY A 357 -14.18 15.95 9.78
N LEU A 358 -13.04 15.27 9.59
CA LEU A 358 -11.89 15.88 8.92
C LEU A 358 -12.24 16.18 7.45
N ASN A 359 -11.96 17.40 7.02
CA ASN A 359 -12.00 17.74 5.61
C ASN A 359 -10.71 17.29 4.90
N ASP A 360 -10.74 17.29 3.59
CA ASP A 360 -9.53 17.04 2.81
C ASP A 360 -8.44 18.05 3.16
N GLY A 361 -7.23 17.53 3.45
CA GLY A 361 -6.08 18.33 3.89
C GLY A 361 -5.99 18.57 5.40
N GLU A 362 -7.02 18.24 6.17
CA GLU A 362 -6.95 18.24 7.63
C GLU A 362 -6.47 16.90 8.16
N MET A 363 -5.57 16.93 9.16
CA MET A 363 -5.06 15.76 9.84
C MET A 363 -4.87 16.09 11.33
N ASP A 364 -5.29 15.18 12.21
CA ASP A 364 -5.19 15.29 13.67
C ASP A 364 -3.75 15.14 14.20
#